data_ac05457cda10d28733aad0cc8db70c7b
#
_entry.id   ac05457cda10d28733aad0cc8db70c7b
#
_cell.length_a   1.000
_cell.length_b   1.000
_cell.length_c   1.000
_cell.angle_alpha   90.00
_cell.angle_beta   90.00
_cell.angle_gamma   90.00
#
_symmetry.space_group_name_H-M   'P 1'
#
loop_
_entity.id
_entity.type
_entity.pdbx_description
1 polymer ?
#
loop_
_entity_poly.entity_id
_entity_poly.type
_entity_poly.pdbx_seq_one_letter_code
_entity_poly.pdbx_strand_id
1 'polypeptide(L)'
;MNKADNNIRTYQPKGLIIFLLVVIGLSLVIGVANGFLVDNLALKIVIWIFCSIFFVLCLVVLVFEAINYLSLDEEKELLIIHRFLNKQKVPLNEISRIENNNGFYVFLKGKKEIYRIGTEVTGASTLIVILEKRGIKIKW
;
A
#
# COMPACT_ATOMS: atom_id res chain seq x y z
N MET A 1 -7.33 4.12 30.04
CA MET A 1 -6.54 4.46 28.83
C MET A 1 -5.54 3.35 28.60
N ASN A 2 -5.80 2.49 27.60
CA ASN A 2 -5.00 1.31 27.34
C ASN A 2 -3.64 1.71 26.73
N LYS A 3 -2.55 1.46 27.47
CA LYS A 3 -1.15 1.59 27.00
C LYS A 3 -0.77 0.58 25.90
N ALA A 4 -1.71 -0.24 25.42
CA ALA A 4 -1.46 -1.36 24.52
C ALA A 4 -1.31 -0.99 23.03
N ASP A 5 -1.62 0.24 22.63
CA ASP A 5 -1.62 0.61 21.20
C ASP A 5 -0.32 1.25 20.70
N ASN A 6 0.65 1.53 21.57
CA ASN A 6 1.84 2.30 21.18
C ASN A 6 2.96 1.49 20.50
N ASN A 7 2.87 0.14 20.45
CA ASN A 7 3.92 -0.71 19.89
C ASN A 7 3.57 -1.34 18.52
N ILE A 8 2.46 -0.93 17.92
CA ILE A 8 2.08 -1.39 16.57
C ILE A 8 2.61 -0.41 15.53
N ARG A 9 3.58 -0.86 14.73
CA ARG A 9 4.11 -0.09 13.59
C ARG A 9 3.38 -0.48 12.33
N THR A 10 2.89 0.52 11.60
CA THR A 10 2.15 0.34 10.34
C THR A 10 3.00 0.76 9.15
N TYR A 11 3.01 -0.07 8.12
CA TYR A 11 3.78 0.12 6.89
C TYR A 11 2.81 0.23 5.72
N GLN A 12 2.68 1.43 5.18
CA GLN A 12 1.80 1.76 4.06
C GLN A 12 2.54 2.56 2.99
N PRO A 13 2.15 2.47 1.72
CA PRO A 13 2.73 3.27 0.64
C PRO A 13 2.20 4.71 0.68
N LYS A 14 2.53 5.47 1.75
CA LYS A 14 2.02 6.83 1.97
C LYS A 14 2.28 7.76 0.79
N GLY A 15 3.46 7.66 0.15
CA GLY A 15 3.79 8.45 -1.02
C GLY A 15 2.86 8.20 -2.19
N LEU A 16 2.54 6.94 -2.46
CA LEU A 16 1.59 6.54 -3.52
C LEU A 16 0.18 7.05 -3.21
N ILE A 17 -0.26 6.93 -1.96
CA ILE A 17 -1.58 7.43 -1.52
C ILE A 17 -1.68 8.94 -1.75
N ILE A 18 -0.67 9.71 -1.32
CA ILE A 18 -0.63 11.17 -1.53
C ILE A 18 -0.63 11.50 -3.03
N PHE A 19 0.19 10.82 -3.82
CA PHE A 19 0.25 11.00 -5.26
C PHE A 19 -1.13 10.77 -5.92
N LEU A 20 -1.81 9.67 -5.57
CA LEU A 20 -3.14 9.37 -6.09
C LEU A 20 -4.18 10.42 -5.70
N LEU A 21 -4.13 10.95 -4.47
CA LEU A 21 -5.02 12.03 -4.04
C LEU A 21 -4.80 13.30 -4.88
N VAL A 22 -3.55 13.66 -5.17
CA VAL A 22 -3.21 14.81 -6.04
C VAL A 22 -3.75 14.58 -7.45
N VAL A 23 -3.54 13.39 -8.02
CA VAL A 23 -4.00 13.05 -9.36
C VAL A 23 -5.53 13.07 -9.46
N ILE A 24 -6.23 12.57 -8.45
CA ILE A 24 -7.69 12.66 -8.34
C ILE A 24 -8.15 14.12 -8.32
N GLY A 25 -7.52 14.96 -7.50
CA GLY A 25 -7.81 16.39 -7.44
C GLY A 25 -7.61 17.10 -8.78
N LEU A 26 -6.51 16.82 -9.47
CA LEU A 26 -6.22 17.38 -10.79
C LEU A 26 -7.25 16.93 -11.85
N SER A 27 -7.65 15.66 -11.85
CA SER A 27 -8.64 15.15 -12.79
C SER A 27 -10.01 15.80 -12.60
N LEU A 28 -10.40 16.12 -11.36
CA LEU A 28 -11.62 16.88 -11.08
C LEU A 28 -11.54 18.32 -11.60
N VAL A 29 -10.40 19.00 -11.38
CA VAL A 29 -10.18 20.36 -11.87
C VAL A 29 -10.25 20.40 -13.40
N ILE A 30 -9.61 19.46 -14.08
CA ILE A 30 -9.65 19.35 -15.56
C ILE A 30 -11.07 19.08 -16.04
N GLY A 31 -11.80 18.18 -15.38
CA GLY A 31 -13.20 17.90 -15.70
C GLY A 31 -14.08 19.14 -15.62
N VAL A 32 -13.98 19.91 -14.53
CA VAL A 32 -14.73 21.15 -14.34
C VAL A 32 -14.34 22.21 -15.36
N ALA A 33 -13.04 22.44 -15.54
CA ALA A 33 -12.53 23.43 -16.51
C ALA A 33 -12.98 23.13 -17.94
N ASN A 34 -13.02 21.86 -18.34
CA ASN A 34 -13.54 21.43 -19.63
C ASN A 34 -14.99 21.90 -19.87
N GLY A 35 -15.83 21.93 -18.82
CA GLY A 35 -17.20 22.43 -18.90
C GLY A 35 -17.29 23.89 -19.37
N PHE A 36 -16.28 24.71 -19.04
CA PHE A 36 -16.26 26.15 -19.33
C PHE A 36 -15.41 26.51 -20.57
N LEU A 37 -14.35 25.75 -20.85
CA LEU A 37 -13.35 26.14 -21.85
C LEU A 37 -13.54 25.48 -23.22
N VAL A 38 -14.29 24.39 -23.30
CA VAL A 38 -14.50 23.64 -24.57
C VAL A 38 -15.89 23.91 -25.11
N ASP A 39 -15.98 24.54 -26.28
CA ASP A 39 -17.24 24.83 -26.93
C ASP A 39 -17.82 23.65 -27.75
N ASN A 40 -16.92 22.79 -28.26
CA ASN A 40 -17.33 21.62 -29.04
C ASN A 40 -17.95 20.56 -28.16
N LEU A 41 -19.26 20.30 -28.32
CA LEU A 41 -20.02 19.36 -27.50
C LEU A 41 -19.46 17.92 -27.58
N ALA A 42 -19.09 17.44 -28.73
CA ALA A 42 -18.58 16.08 -28.91
C ALA A 42 -17.24 15.91 -28.15
N LEU A 43 -16.32 16.88 -28.29
CA LEU A 43 -15.04 16.87 -27.59
C LEU A 43 -15.24 16.96 -26.07
N LYS A 44 -16.18 17.79 -25.62
CA LYS A 44 -16.55 17.92 -24.20
C LYS A 44 -16.99 16.58 -23.61
N ILE A 45 -17.86 15.85 -24.30
CA ILE A 45 -18.35 14.54 -23.89
C ILE A 45 -17.19 13.53 -23.79
N VAL A 46 -16.31 13.47 -24.80
CA VAL A 46 -15.16 12.56 -24.81
C VAL A 46 -14.25 12.82 -23.62
N ILE A 47 -13.91 14.08 -23.34
CA ILE A 47 -13.06 14.44 -22.20
C ILE A 47 -13.74 14.04 -20.87
N TRP A 48 -15.04 14.28 -20.72
CA TRP A 48 -15.79 13.89 -19.52
C TRP A 48 -15.76 12.38 -19.27
N ILE A 49 -15.97 11.57 -20.32
CA ILE A 49 -15.91 10.12 -20.22
C ILE A 49 -14.50 9.68 -19.79
N PHE A 50 -13.47 10.25 -20.43
CA PHE A 50 -12.08 9.89 -20.12
C PHE A 50 -11.70 10.25 -18.68
N CYS A 51 -12.02 11.46 -18.24
CA CYS A 51 -11.78 11.89 -16.86
C CYS A 51 -12.53 11.03 -15.84
N SER A 52 -13.78 10.64 -16.16
CA SER A 52 -14.58 9.80 -15.26
C SER A 52 -13.99 8.39 -15.11
N ILE A 53 -13.59 7.76 -16.19
CA ILE A 53 -12.95 6.44 -16.16
C ILE A 53 -11.65 6.51 -15.37
N PHE A 54 -10.81 7.51 -15.66
CA PHE A 54 -9.54 7.70 -14.97
C PHE A 54 -9.72 7.95 -13.48
N PHE A 55 -10.68 8.79 -13.10
CA PHE A 55 -11.04 9.05 -11.71
C PHE A 55 -11.43 7.77 -10.99
N VAL A 56 -12.32 6.95 -11.57
CA VAL A 56 -12.73 5.67 -10.96
C VAL A 56 -11.56 4.72 -10.79
N LEU A 57 -10.68 4.60 -11.79
CA LEU A 57 -9.49 3.75 -11.70
C LEU A 57 -8.56 4.20 -10.56
N CYS A 58 -8.26 5.49 -10.46
CA CYS A 58 -7.44 6.03 -9.39
C CYS A 58 -8.07 5.81 -8.01
N LEU A 59 -9.39 5.94 -7.92
CA LEU A 59 -10.11 5.74 -6.66
C LEU A 59 -10.07 4.26 -6.24
N VAL A 60 -10.23 3.32 -7.17
CA VAL A 60 -10.11 1.88 -6.90
C VAL A 60 -8.71 1.54 -6.38
N VAL A 61 -7.66 2.05 -7.04
CA VAL A 61 -6.27 1.83 -6.61
C VAL A 61 -6.03 2.44 -5.24
N LEU A 62 -6.51 3.66 -4.99
CA LEU A 62 -6.38 4.33 -3.69
C LEU A 62 -7.00 3.51 -2.57
N VAL A 63 -8.23 3.04 -2.77
CA VAL A 63 -8.94 2.22 -1.78
C VAL A 63 -8.20 0.90 -1.54
N PHE A 64 -7.71 0.26 -2.62
CA PHE A 64 -6.96 -0.97 -2.52
C PHE A 64 -5.68 -0.79 -1.69
N GLU A 65 -4.89 0.23 -1.96
CA GLU A 65 -3.64 0.53 -1.23
C GLU A 65 -3.89 0.97 0.22
N ALA A 66 -5.00 1.69 0.48
CA ALA A 66 -5.36 2.10 1.83
C ALA A 66 -5.78 0.93 2.73
N ILE A 67 -6.34 -0.12 2.15
CA ILE A 67 -6.84 -1.29 2.88
C ILE A 67 -5.76 -2.38 3.03
N ASN A 68 -4.89 -2.53 2.02
CA ASN A 68 -3.84 -3.54 2.03
C ASN A 68 -2.54 -2.96 2.62
N TYR A 69 -2.29 -3.25 3.88
CA TYR A 69 -1.10 -2.79 4.57
C TYR A 69 -0.58 -3.82 5.57
N LEU A 70 0.64 -3.60 6.03
CA LEU A 70 1.34 -4.44 6.98
C LEU A 70 1.47 -3.73 8.33
N SER A 71 1.30 -4.45 9.41
CA SER A 71 1.58 -3.95 10.76
C SER A 71 2.46 -4.95 11.52
N LEU A 72 3.37 -4.45 12.31
CA LEU A 72 4.20 -5.23 13.23
C LEU A 72 3.78 -4.93 14.66
N ASP A 73 3.32 -5.96 15.38
CA ASP A 73 3.10 -5.93 16.82
C ASP A 73 4.38 -6.49 17.47
N GLU A 74 5.21 -5.59 17.99
CA GLU A 74 6.51 -5.96 18.55
C GLU A 74 6.41 -6.72 19.87
N GLU A 75 5.37 -6.46 20.67
CA GLU A 75 5.15 -7.11 21.95
C GLU A 75 4.71 -8.57 21.79
N LYS A 76 3.83 -8.80 20.83
CA LYS A 76 3.27 -10.13 20.56
C LYS A 76 4.07 -10.92 19.55
N GLU A 77 5.13 -10.33 18.99
CA GLU A 77 5.95 -10.91 17.93
C GLU A 77 5.10 -11.40 16.72
N LEU A 78 4.11 -10.57 16.32
CA LEU A 78 3.17 -10.88 15.26
C LEU A 78 3.33 -9.91 14.09
N LEU A 79 3.43 -10.47 12.89
CA LEU A 79 3.23 -9.73 11.65
C LEU A 79 1.75 -9.79 11.28
N ILE A 80 1.12 -8.63 11.17
CA ILE A 80 -0.31 -8.52 10.87
C ILE A 80 -0.45 -8.01 9.43
N ILE A 81 -0.97 -8.88 8.57
CA ILE A 81 -1.21 -8.59 7.17
C ILE A 81 -2.67 -8.20 7.01
N HIS A 82 -2.91 -6.93 6.67
CA HIS A 82 -4.23 -6.42 6.39
C HIS A 82 -4.52 -6.56 4.90
N ARG A 83 -5.62 -7.22 4.56
CA ARG A 83 -6.14 -7.35 3.19
C ARG A 83 -7.62 -6.97 3.18
N PHE A 84 -8.15 -6.63 2.01
CA PHE A 84 -9.52 -6.13 1.81
C PHE A 84 -10.60 -6.91 2.59
N LEU A 85 -10.51 -8.24 2.61
CA LEU A 85 -11.53 -9.10 3.26
C LEU A 85 -10.96 -9.94 4.41
N ASN A 86 -9.67 -9.84 4.70
CA ASN A 86 -9.05 -10.73 5.67
C ASN A 86 -7.88 -10.07 6.40
N LYS A 87 -7.80 -10.34 7.68
CA LYS A 87 -6.69 -9.95 8.53
C LYS A 87 -5.95 -11.21 8.96
N GLN A 88 -4.75 -11.41 8.42
CA GLN A 88 -3.93 -12.56 8.75
C GLN A 88 -2.89 -12.16 9.78
N LYS A 89 -2.81 -12.90 10.88
CA LYS A 89 -1.76 -12.77 11.90
C LYS A 89 -0.76 -13.89 11.69
N VAL A 90 0.51 -13.54 11.53
CA VAL A 90 1.60 -14.47 11.30
C VAL A 90 2.62 -14.29 12.42
N PRO A 91 2.87 -15.29 13.27
CA PRO A 91 3.95 -15.25 14.25
C PRO A 91 5.30 -15.10 13.56
N LEU A 92 6.20 -14.28 14.11
CA LEU A 92 7.51 -14.03 13.51
C LEU A 92 8.35 -15.30 13.35
N ASN A 93 8.21 -16.25 14.28
CA ASN A 93 8.90 -17.54 14.23
C ASN A 93 8.44 -18.44 13.05
N GLU A 94 7.31 -18.18 12.45
CA GLU A 94 6.83 -18.89 11.25
C GLU A 94 7.42 -18.33 9.96
N ILE A 95 7.99 -17.12 9.99
CA ILE A 95 8.66 -16.52 8.84
C ILE A 95 10.04 -17.16 8.70
N SER A 96 10.22 -17.98 7.69
CA SER A 96 11.47 -18.73 7.48
C SER A 96 12.59 -17.84 6.95
N ARG A 97 12.24 -16.89 6.06
CA ARG A 97 13.17 -15.94 5.47
C ARG A 97 12.44 -14.82 4.74
N ILE A 98 13.16 -13.75 4.44
CA ILE A 98 12.72 -12.65 3.59
C ILE A 98 13.70 -12.56 2.41
N GLU A 99 13.19 -12.45 1.20
CA GLU A 99 13.99 -12.29 -0.01
C GLU A 99 13.75 -10.91 -0.61
N ASN A 100 14.82 -10.22 -1.03
CA ASN A 100 14.71 -9.02 -1.84
C ASN A 100 14.66 -9.43 -3.32
N ASN A 101 13.53 -9.20 -3.96
CA ASN A 101 13.29 -9.58 -5.34
C ASN A 101 12.63 -8.44 -6.12
N ASN A 102 13.35 -7.90 -7.10
CA ASN A 102 12.85 -6.88 -8.04
C ASN A 102 12.11 -5.69 -7.37
N GLY A 103 12.69 -5.13 -6.30
CA GLY A 103 12.10 -3.99 -5.60
C GLY A 103 11.01 -4.36 -4.58
N PHE A 104 10.92 -5.65 -4.23
CA PHE A 104 9.99 -6.13 -3.20
C PHE A 104 10.72 -6.96 -2.16
N TYR A 105 10.35 -6.79 -0.90
CA TYR A 105 10.65 -7.73 0.17
C TYR A 105 9.56 -8.79 0.23
N VAL A 106 9.93 -10.03 -0.08
CA VAL A 106 9.02 -11.19 -0.14
C VAL A 106 9.18 -12.01 1.14
N PHE A 107 8.12 -12.12 1.91
CA PHE A 107 8.06 -12.87 3.17
C PHE A 107 7.65 -14.31 2.89
N LEU A 108 8.45 -15.27 3.37
CA LEU A 108 8.27 -16.70 3.09
C LEU A 108 8.06 -17.51 4.37
N LYS A 109 7.09 -18.42 4.31
CA LYS A 109 6.90 -19.50 5.29
C LYS A 109 7.27 -20.83 4.59
N GLY A 110 8.46 -21.35 4.89
CA GLY A 110 9.05 -22.44 4.11
C GLY A 110 9.35 -22.01 2.67
N LYS A 111 8.67 -22.62 1.71
CA LYS A 111 8.75 -22.27 0.28
C LYS A 111 7.59 -21.38 -0.21
N LYS A 112 6.58 -21.14 0.63
CA LYS A 112 5.37 -20.42 0.26
C LYS A 112 5.52 -18.92 0.58
N GLU A 113 5.25 -18.08 -0.42
CA GLU A 113 5.08 -16.64 -0.20
C GLU A 113 3.81 -16.38 0.60
N ILE A 114 3.94 -15.59 1.68
CA ILE A 114 2.82 -15.16 2.53
C ILE A 114 2.45 -13.70 2.29
N TYR A 115 3.46 -12.86 2.00
CA TYR A 115 3.27 -11.43 1.73
C TYR A 115 4.46 -10.86 0.97
N ARG A 116 4.22 -9.74 0.27
CA ARG A 116 5.30 -8.91 -0.30
C ARG A 116 5.00 -7.44 -0.03
N ILE A 117 6.06 -6.67 0.20
CA ILE A 117 6.00 -5.22 0.40
C ILE A 117 7.02 -4.55 -0.51
N GLY A 118 6.63 -3.46 -1.18
CA GLY A 118 7.56 -2.70 -2.01
C GLY A 118 8.67 -2.06 -1.17
N THR A 119 9.87 -1.99 -1.72
CA THR A 119 11.01 -1.33 -1.05
C THR A 119 10.81 0.17 -0.89
N GLU A 120 9.94 0.77 -1.71
CA GLU A 120 9.53 2.18 -1.68
C GLU A 120 8.52 2.51 -0.57
N VAL A 121 7.91 1.50 0.06
CA VAL A 121 6.96 1.71 1.15
C VAL A 121 7.68 2.33 2.34
N THR A 122 7.11 3.41 2.85
CA THR A 122 7.69 4.16 3.98
C THR A 122 7.94 3.25 5.18
N GLY A 123 9.20 3.15 5.58
CA GLY A 123 9.64 2.33 6.71
C GLY A 123 9.85 0.83 6.37
N ALA A 124 9.70 0.39 5.12
CA ALA A 124 9.94 -1.00 4.74
C ALA A 124 11.36 -1.46 5.09
N SER A 125 12.37 -0.66 4.77
CA SER A 125 13.76 -0.96 5.13
C SER A 125 13.97 -1.05 6.66
N THR A 126 13.34 -0.16 7.43
CA THR A 126 13.37 -0.20 8.89
C THR A 126 12.73 -1.47 9.43
N LEU A 127 11.60 -1.90 8.85
CA LEU A 127 10.96 -3.17 9.19
C LEU A 127 11.92 -4.34 8.98
N ILE A 128 12.60 -4.40 7.83
CA ILE A 128 13.53 -5.47 7.51
C ILE A 128 14.69 -5.52 8.53
N VAL A 129 15.26 -4.36 8.89
CA VAL A 129 16.30 -4.29 9.93
C VAL A 129 15.81 -4.79 11.30
N ILE A 130 14.57 -4.47 11.68
CA ILE A 130 13.97 -4.97 12.92
C ILE A 130 13.83 -6.49 12.89
N LEU A 131 13.33 -7.03 11.78
CA LEU A 131 13.12 -8.47 11.61
C LEU A 131 14.44 -9.25 11.55
N GLU A 132 15.48 -8.69 10.92
CA GLU A 132 16.82 -9.23 10.90
C GLU A 132 17.42 -9.33 12.31
N LYS A 133 17.29 -8.25 13.12
CA LYS A 133 17.73 -8.25 14.54
C LYS A 133 17.01 -9.30 15.38
N ARG A 134 15.81 -9.72 14.98
CA ARG A 134 15.05 -10.80 15.62
C ARG A 134 15.38 -12.19 15.08
N GLY A 135 16.41 -12.30 14.24
CA GLY A 135 16.93 -13.57 13.74
C GLY A 135 16.26 -14.12 12.48
N ILE A 136 15.40 -13.34 11.83
CA ILE A 136 14.83 -13.73 10.53
C ILE A 136 15.90 -13.57 9.46
N LYS A 137 16.15 -14.63 8.70
CA LYS A 137 17.14 -14.63 7.61
C LYS A 137 16.69 -13.75 6.45
N ILE A 138 17.56 -12.83 6.02
CA ILE A 138 17.33 -11.97 4.86
C ILE A 138 18.27 -12.41 3.75
N LYS A 139 17.70 -12.60 2.55
CA LYS A 139 18.45 -12.87 1.32
C LYS A 139 18.32 -11.63 0.43
N TRP A 140 19.43 -10.95 0.28
CA TRP A 140 19.59 -9.78 -0.60
C TRP A 140 19.74 -10.19 -2.05
#